data_b7ef817c0a9156f95422ea3d27f2bc65
#
_entry.id   b7ef817c0a9156f95422ea3d27f2bc65
#
_cell.length_a   1.000
_cell.length_b   1.000
_cell.length_c   1.000
_cell.angle_alpha   90.00
_cell.angle_beta   90.00
_cell.angle_gamma   90.00
#
_symmetry.space_group_name_H-M   'P 1'
#
loop_
_entity.id
_entity.type
_entity.pdbx_description
1 polymer ?
#
loop_
_entity_poly.entity_id
_entity_poly.type
_entity_poly.pdbx_seq_one_letter_code
_entity_poly.pdbx_strand_id
1 'polypeptide(L)'
;MSRAPPRERWSSADVEGEATCVASRARRLARVLANESAAEEEEEAREDSSTASTASRRRSDDGDGEGSRKSMGSRTASMLGSLSLRAETIDPNVPSVLQKLQKWGDYASCGDVVEGTRLVPMKTPLSRVYVDEGCVNALTMSGLMVEQRKRGREIRMIIDLTNHDCLYEDEIPSGVTRVHVRNVAKSTPSANDVRRVSEAVKTFMATARDDEYIAIHCAYGFNRTGFVICCHLVETCGTTPEEAMRRFARARPPGMKHLHFQDELLERYARRGRT
;
A
#
# COMPACT_ATOMS: atom_id res chain seq x y z
N MET A 1 15.26 18.22 51.17
CA MET A 1 16.37 17.55 50.47
C MET A 1 15.84 16.24 49.89
N SER A 2 15.44 16.26 48.62
CA SER A 2 14.90 15.09 47.92
C SER A 2 16.04 14.35 47.22
N ARG A 3 16.24 13.08 47.55
CA ARG A 3 17.23 12.21 46.89
C ARG A 3 16.69 11.76 45.53
N ALA A 4 17.45 11.98 44.50
CA ALA A 4 17.18 11.41 43.16
C ALA A 4 17.28 9.88 43.22
N PRO A 5 16.45 9.14 42.46
CA PRO A 5 16.52 7.68 42.37
C PRO A 5 17.84 7.24 41.71
N PRO A 6 18.37 6.05 42.04
CA PRO A 6 19.58 5.51 41.44
C PRO A 6 19.36 5.24 39.94
N ARG A 7 20.33 5.65 39.11
CA ARG A 7 20.38 5.26 37.70
C ARG A 7 20.73 3.76 37.61
N GLU A 8 19.81 2.95 37.11
CA GLU A 8 20.11 1.58 36.78
C GLU A 8 21.20 1.54 35.72
N ARG A 9 22.27 0.83 36.01
CA ARG A 9 23.42 0.65 35.11
C ARG A 9 23.19 -0.68 34.36
N TRP A 10 22.76 -0.60 33.11
CA TRP A 10 22.60 -1.76 32.21
C TRP A 10 23.93 -2.51 32.09
N SER A 11 23.89 -3.83 32.08
CA SER A 11 25.09 -4.67 31.90
C SER A 11 25.44 -4.79 30.41
N SER A 12 26.73 -5.01 30.11
CA SER A 12 27.18 -5.23 28.73
C SER A 12 26.46 -6.39 28.05
N ALA A 13 26.04 -7.40 28.79
CA ALA A 13 25.30 -8.56 28.29
C ALA A 13 23.86 -8.20 27.85
N ASP A 14 23.23 -7.22 28.51
CA ASP A 14 21.89 -6.74 28.15
C ASP A 14 21.94 -5.97 26.83
N VAL A 15 23.01 -5.19 26.60
CA VAL A 15 23.22 -4.42 25.35
C VAL A 15 23.52 -5.35 24.17
N GLU A 16 24.32 -6.41 24.37
CA GLU A 16 24.61 -7.42 23.33
C GLU A 16 23.38 -8.28 23.00
N GLY A 17 22.56 -8.61 23.98
CA GLY A 17 21.29 -9.32 23.78
C GLY A 17 20.27 -8.51 22.98
N GLU A 18 20.16 -7.20 23.24
CA GLU A 18 19.31 -6.30 22.47
C GLU A 18 19.81 -6.14 21.02
N ALA A 19 21.10 -5.93 20.82
CA ALA A 19 21.69 -5.78 19.48
C ALA A 19 21.48 -7.02 18.62
N THR A 20 21.60 -8.23 19.18
CA THR A 20 21.32 -9.49 18.44
C THR A 20 19.84 -9.65 18.15
N CYS A 21 18.94 -9.22 19.03
CA CYS A 21 17.50 -9.24 18.84
C CYS A 21 17.09 -8.25 17.74
N VAL A 22 17.65 -7.04 17.73
CA VAL A 22 17.43 -6.01 16.72
C VAL A 22 17.87 -6.49 15.34
N ALA A 23 19.07 -7.05 15.21
CA ALA A 23 19.58 -7.58 13.95
C ALA A 23 18.75 -8.78 13.41
N SER A 24 18.18 -9.58 14.30
CA SER A 24 17.29 -10.69 13.89
C SER A 24 15.91 -10.18 13.43
N ARG A 25 15.37 -9.15 14.08
CA ARG A 25 14.10 -8.48 13.70
C ARG A 25 14.24 -7.75 12.35
N ALA A 26 15.34 -7.04 12.14
CA ALA A 26 15.63 -6.38 10.86
C ALA A 26 15.74 -7.39 9.71
N ARG A 27 16.43 -8.52 9.90
CA ARG A 27 16.48 -9.62 8.93
C ARG A 27 15.10 -10.23 8.64
N ARG A 28 14.22 -10.31 9.65
CA ARG A 28 12.84 -10.78 9.47
C ARG A 28 12.01 -9.80 8.65
N LEU A 29 12.06 -8.50 8.95
CA LEU A 29 11.41 -7.45 8.17
C LEU A 29 11.87 -7.49 6.72
N ALA A 30 13.17 -7.57 6.52
CA ALA A 30 13.77 -7.65 5.22
C ALA A 30 13.22 -8.82 4.39
N ARG A 31 13.05 -10.00 4.99
CA ARG A 31 12.43 -11.16 4.31
C ARG A 31 10.97 -10.92 3.96
N VAL A 32 10.21 -10.33 4.87
CA VAL A 32 8.78 -10.06 4.68
C VAL A 32 8.55 -9.09 3.54
N LEU A 33 9.25 -7.94 3.56
CA LEU A 33 9.16 -6.94 2.50
C LEU A 33 9.73 -7.48 1.17
N ALA A 34 10.77 -8.34 1.23
CA ALA A 34 11.33 -9.01 0.08
C ALA A 34 10.33 -9.92 -0.64
N ASN A 35 9.60 -10.74 0.11
CA ASN A 35 8.64 -11.68 -0.47
C ASN A 35 7.44 -10.94 -1.09
N GLU A 36 6.95 -9.86 -0.46
CA GLU A 36 5.84 -9.07 -1.01
C GLU A 36 6.24 -8.32 -2.28
N SER A 37 7.46 -7.75 -2.34
CA SER A 37 7.94 -7.03 -3.53
C SER A 37 8.27 -7.96 -4.71
N ALA A 38 8.94 -9.09 -4.48
CA ALA A 38 9.22 -10.07 -5.54
C ALA A 38 7.92 -10.58 -6.17
N ALA A 39 6.90 -10.75 -5.33
CA ALA A 39 5.58 -11.11 -5.78
C ALA A 39 4.93 -10.01 -6.63
N GLU A 40 5.14 -8.71 -6.36
CA GLU A 40 4.61 -7.58 -7.14
C GLU A 40 5.35 -7.40 -8.49
N GLU A 41 6.66 -7.64 -8.54
CA GLU A 41 7.48 -7.50 -9.74
C GLU A 41 7.19 -8.61 -10.78
N GLU A 42 6.97 -9.86 -10.34
CA GLU A 42 6.59 -10.95 -11.25
C GLU A 42 5.22 -10.72 -11.90
N GLU A 43 4.32 -10.00 -11.26
CA GLU A 43 3.00 -9.74 -11.79
C GLU A 43 2.99 -8.53 -12.74
N GLU A 44 3.72 -7.46 -12.43
CA GLU A 44 3.97 -6.36 -13.35
C GLU A 44 4.58 -6.89 -14.67
N ALA A 45 5.54 -7.84 -14.58
CA ALA A 45 6.14 -8.46 -15.76
C ALA A 45 5.17 -9.35 -16.54
N ARG A 46 4.20 -10.01 -15.89
CA ARG A 46 3.17 -10.82 -16.55
C ARG A 46 2.10 -9.97 -17.21
N GLU A 47 1.68 -8.88 -16.58
CA GLU A 47 0.72 -7.93 -17.16
C GLU A 47 1.28 -7.27 -18.41
N ASP A 48 2.55 -6.84 -18.41
CA ASP A 48 3.23 -6.28 -19.58
C ASP A 48 3.34 -7.29 -20.73
N SER A 49 3.61 -8.55 -20.43
CA SER A 49 3.67 -9.61 -21.45
C SER A 49 2.29 -9.96 -22.04
N SER A 50 1.23 -9.87 -21.22
CA SER A 50 -0.15 -10.11 -21.66
C SER A 50 -0.67 -9.02 -22.57
N THR A 51 -0.37 -7.76 -22.27
CA THR A 51 -0.75 -6.61 -23.12
C THR A 51 -0.03 -6.62 -24.45
N ALA A 52 1.24 -7.03 -24.49
CA ALA A 52 2.02 -7.19 -25.72
C ALA A 52 1.45 -8.32 -26.62
N SER A 53 0.99 -9.43 -26.03
CA SER A 53 0.38 -10.56 -26.77
C SER A 53 -0.97 -10.22 -27.38
N THR A 54 -1.81 -9.42 -26.71
CA THR A 54 -3.10 -8.97 -27.25
C THR A 54 -2.95 -7.93 -28.36
N ALA A 55 -1.94 -7.08 -28.31
CA ALA A 55 -1.62 -6.12 -29.37
C ALA A 55 -1.12 -6.82 -30.65
N SER A 56 -0.37 -7.92 -30.52
CA SER A 56 0.11 -8.72 -31.66
C SER A 56 -1.00 -9.47 -32.40
N ARG A 57 -2.01 -9.97 -31.68
CA ARG A 57 -3.14 -10.70 -32.30
C ARG A 57 -4.12 -9.81 -33.08
N ARG A 58 -4.15 -8.50 -32.84
CA ARG A 58 -5.02 -7.57 -33.59
C ARG A 58 -4.43 -7.05 -34.90
N ARG A 59 -3.18 -7.41 -35.25
CA ARG A 59 -2.50 -6.96 -36.49
C ARG A 59 -2.45 -7.99 -37.60
N SER A 60 -3.05 -9.16 -37.46
CA SER A 60 -2.99 -10.25 -38.46
C SER A 60 -4.25 -10.45 -39.30
N ASP A 61 -5.19 -9.52 -39.27
CA ASP A 61 -6.47 -9.72 -39.99
C ASP A 61 -6.88 -8.48 -40.81
N ASP A 62 -5.99 -7.99 -41.67
CA ASP A 62 -6.37 -7.14 -42.81
C ASP A 62 -5.41 -7.42 -43.97
N GLY A 63 -5.91 -8.20 -44.91
CA GLY A 63 -5.22 -8.58 -46.11
C GLY A 63 -5.45 -7.60 -47.28
N ASP A 64 -4.44 -7.53 -48.09
CA ASP A 64 -4.36 -7.21 -49.51
C ASP A 64 -5.14 -6.00 -50.08
N GLY A 65 -4.36 -5.07 -50.62
CA GLY A 65 -4.83 -4.01 -51.51
C GLY A 65 -3.67 -3.20 -52.09
N GLU A 66 -3.19 -3.60 -53.27
CA GLU A 66 -2.22 -2.89 -54.11
C GLU A 66 -2.58 -1.43 -54.38
N GLY A 67 -1.58 -0.55 -54.41
CA GLY A 67 -1.76 0.80 -54.94
C GLY A 67 -0.53 1.69 -54.81
N SER A 68 0.36 1.60 -55.79
CA SER A 68 1.50 2.50 -56.03
C SER A 68 1.07 3.97 -56.11
N ARG A 69 1.81 4.89 -55.45
CA ARG A 69 2.35 6.13 -56.05
C ARG A 69 3.17 7.00 -55.09
N LYS A 70 4.22 7.51 -55.69
CA LYS A 70 5.30 8.40 -55.22
C LYS A 70 4.84 9.71 -54.58
N SER A 71 5.74 10.22 -53.73
CA SER A 71 6.35 11.56 -53.77
C SER A 71 6.20 12.42 -52.51
N MET A 72 7.37 12.87 -52.08
CA MET A 72 7.78 14.18 -51.55
C MET A 72 7.22 14.69 -50.24
N GLY A 73 8.11 14.68 -49.26
CA GLY A 73 8.70 15.80 -48.56
C GLY A 73 7.81 16.69 -47.69
N SER A 74 7.93 16.60 -46.40
CA SER A 74 8.07 17.79 -45.57
C SER A 74 8.54 17.42 -44.14
N ARG A 75 9.59 18.08 -43.70
CA ARG A 75 10.12 18.04 -42.36
C ARG A 75 9.20 18.83 -41.42
N THR A 76 8.64 18.17 -40.44
CA THR A 76 8.26 18.85 -39.21
C THR A 76 8.74 17.97 -38.03
N ALA A 77 9.78 18.44 -37.41
CA ALA A 77 10.26 17.91 -36.14
C ALA A 77 9.22 18.22 -35.08
N SER A 78 8.47 17.22 -34.67
CA SER A 78 7.65 17.26 -33.47
C SER A 78 8.51 16.77 -32.31
N MET A 79 8.86 17.67 -31.44
CA MET A 79 9.41 17.39 -30.11
C MET A 79 8.34 16.68 -29.29
N LEU A 80 8.31 15.37 -29.34
CA LEU A 80 7.73 14.54 -28.30
C LEU A 80 8.88 14.16 -27.38
N GLY A 81 8.99 14.89 -26.28
CA GLY A 81 9.90 14.59 -25.20
C GLY A 81 9.65 13.16 -24.75
N SER A 82 10.61 12.33 -25.05
CA SER A 82 10.80 11.01 -24.50
C SER A 82 10.88 11.14 -22.99
N LEU A 83 9.77 10.92 -22.28
CA LEU A 83 9.78 10.52 -20.89
C LEU A 83 10.38 9.12 -20.85
N SER A 84 11.71 9.07 -20.94
CA SER A 84 12.48 7.91 -20.56
C SER A 84 12.14 7.63 -19.10
N LEU A 85 11.29 6.63 -18.85
CA LEU A 85 11.32 5.91 -17.60
C LEU A 85 12.77 5.48 -17.42
N ARG A 86 13.49 6.18 -16.55
CA ARG A 86 14.78 5.72 -16.08
C ARG A 86 14.51 4.35 -15.46
N ALA A 87 14.92 3.30 -16.15
CA ALA A 87 15.23 2.05 -15.50
C ALA A 87 16.26 2.43 -14.44
N GLU A 88 15.84 2.48 -13.18
CA GLU A 88 16.73 2.71 -12.07
C GLU A 88 17.80 1.62 -12.16
N THR A 89 19.02 2.01 -12.47
CA THR A 89 20.16 1.11 -12.44
C THR A 89 20.29 0.67 -11.00
N ILE A 90 19.80 -0.54 -10.72
CA ILE A 90 19.94 -1.20 -9.43
C ILE A 90 21.44 -1.28 -9.16
N ASP A 91 21.92 -0.54 -8.16
CA ASP A 91 23.32 -0.62 -7.76
C ASP A 91 23.58 -2.06 -7.27
N PRO A 92 24.42 -2.84 -7.98
CA PRO A 92 24.70 -4.23 -7.63
C PRO A 92 25.40 -4.38 -6.28
N ASN A 93 25.93 -3.29 -5.72
CA ASN A 93 26.62 -3.29 -4.43
C ASN A 93 25.64 -3.06 -3.26
N VAL A 94 24.40 -2.66 -3.51
CA VAL A 94 23.38 -2.49 -2.45
C VAL A 94 22.63 -3.81 -2.26
N PRO A 95 22.63 -4.39 -1.04
CA PRO A 95 21.87 -5.61 -0.76
C PRO A 95 20.40 -5.46 -1.14
N SER A 96 19.85 -6.47 -1.81
CA SER A 96 18.44 -6.46 -2.30
C SER A 96 17.40 -6.11 -1.25
N VAL A 97 17.68 -6.39 0.01
CA VAL A 97 16.89 -6.04 1.20
C VAL A 97 16.81 -4.54 1.40
N LEU A 98 17.93 -3.81 1.28
CA LEU A 98 17.96 -2.35 1.44
C LEU A 98 17.25 -1.64 0.28
N GLN A 99 17.35 -2.20 -0.94
CA GLN A 99 16.64 -1.67 -2.11
C GLN A 99 15.10 -1.72 -1.93
N LYS A 100 14.60 -2.78 -1.28
CA LYS A 100 13.15 -2.93 -1.01
C LYS A 100 12.64 -2.02 0.10
N LEU A 101 13.46 -1.77 1.11
CA LEU A 101 13.18 -0.75 2.13
C LEU A 101 13.21 0.66 1.51
N GLN A 102 14.08 0.90 0.54
CA GLN A 102 14.12 2.14 -0.20
C GLN A 102 12.82 2.35 -0.99
N LYS A 103 12.37 1.34 -1.76
CA LYS A 103 11.08 1.38 -2.48
C LYS A 103 9.90 1.67 -1.53
N TRP A 104 9.87 1.05 -0.34
CA TRP A 104 8.86 1.36 0.67
C TRP A 104 9.00 2.79 1.21
N GLY A 105 10.23 3.29 1.35
CA GLY A 105 10.55 4.67 1.74
C GLY A 105 10.06 5.71 0.73
N ASP A 106 10.07 5.39 -0.56
CA ASP A 106 9.68 6.31 -1.65
C ASP A 106 8.18 6.62 -1.64
N TYR A 107 7.36 5.74 -1.08
CA TYR A 107 5.92 5.97 -1.01
C TYR A 107 5.53 6.89 0.15
N ALA A 108 4.60 7.79 -0.11
CA ALA A 108 4.00 8.65 0.92
C ALA A 108 3.51 7.81 2.11
N SER A 109 3.71 8.30 3.32
CA SER A 109 3.35 7.60 4.56
C SER A 109 1.86 7.31 4.64
N CYS A 110 1.02 8.34 4.45
CA CYS A 110 -0.43 8.26 4.48
C CYS A 110 -1.03 8.93 3.26
N GLY A 111 -2.22 8.49 2.88
CA GLY A 111 -3.13 9.25 2.02
C GLY A 111 -3.98 10.22 2.82
N ASP A 112 -4.94 10.83 2.15
CA ASP A 112 -6.00 11.59 2.79
C ASP A 112 -7.16 10.68 3.22
N VAL A 113 -8.14 11.25 3.93
CA VAL A 113 -9.39 10.54 4.23
C VAL A 113 -10.13 10.25 2.94
N VAL A 114 -10.56 9.01 2.79
CA VAL A 114 -11.38 8.63 1.63
C VAL A 114 -12.77 9.25 1.78
N GLU A 115 -13.18 10.01 0.78
CA GLU A 115 -14.44 10.76 0.75
C GLU A 115 -15.65 9.87 1.08
N GLY A 116 -16.47 10.32 2.02
CA GLY A 116 -17.63 9.59 2.53
C GLY A 116 -17.31 8.56 3.60
N THR A 117 -16.07 8.50 4.08
CA THR A 117 -15.62 7.57 5.14
C THR A 117 -14.78 8.27 6.19
N ARG A 118 -14.40 7.54 7.24
CA ARG A 118 -13.34 7.94 8.19
C ARG A 118 -12.08 7.07 8.02
N LEU A 119 -11.84 6.55 6.83
CA LEU A 119 -10.71 5.68 6.52
C LEU A 119 -9.53 6.48 5.97
N VAL A 120 -8.36 6.29 6.55
CA VAL A 120 -7.08 6.87 6.13
C VAL A 120 -6.20 5.75 5.60
N PRO A 121 -6.01 5.60 4.28
CA PRO A 121 -5.12 4.61 3.72
C PRO A 121 -3.66 5.00 3.97
N MET A 122 -2.84 4.01 4.35
CA MET A 122 -1.42 4.23 4.62
C MET A 122 -0.58 3.02 4.25
N LYS A 123 0.75 3.18 4.18
CA LYS A 123 1.69 2.06 4.15
C LYS A 123 1.85 1.44 5.54
N THR A 124 2.42 0.23 5.62
CA THR A 124 2.70 -0.41 6.92
C THR A 124 3.56 0.48 7.80
N PRO A 125 3.16 0.79 9.04
CA PRO A 125 4.07 1.39 10.01
C PRO A 125 5.19 0.44 10.38
N LEU A 126 6.33 1.00 10.76
CA LEU A 126 7.48 0.24 11.27
C LEU A 126 7.82 0.70 12.67
N SER A 127 8.23 -0.22 13.52
CA SER A 127 8.79 0.09 14.81
C SER A 127 10.12 0.85 14.64
N ARG A 128 10.49 1.65 15.62
CA ARG A 128 11.76 2.42 15.65
C ARG A 128 12.98 1.55 15.46
N VAL A 129 12.93 0.31 15.90
CA VAL A 129 14.01 -0.68 15.73
C VAL A 129 14.39 -0.87 14.25
N TYR A 130 13.42 -0.74 13.35
CA TYR A 130 13.65 -0.85 11.91
C TYR A 130 14.06 0.49 11.28
N VAL A 131 13.66 1.60 11.87
CA VAL A 131 13.97 2.96 11.39
C VAL A 131 15.44 3.28 11.63
N ASP A 132 15.98 2.90 12.78
CA ASP A 132 17.37 3.17 13.16
C ASP A 132 18.39 2.40 12.29
N GLU A 133 17.95 1.38 11.55
CA GLU A 133 18.77 0.60 10.62
C GLU A 133 18.76 1.14 9.16
N GLY A 134 18.48 2.42 8.96
CA GLY A 134 18.61 3.07 7.64
C GLY A 134 17.32 3.10 6.82
N CYS A 135 16.17 2.81 7.41
CA CYS A 135 14.87 3.01 6.77
C CYS A 135 14.56 4.50 6.59
N VAL A 136 14.92 5.06 5.46
CA VAL A 136 14.60 6.45 5.11
C VAL A 136 13.08 6.59 4.96
N ASN A 137 12.49 7.66 5.51
CA ASN A 137 11.06 7.98 5.47
C ASN A 137 10.13 6.88 6.05
N ALA A 138 10.61 6.10 7.02
CA ALA A 138 9.77 5.11 7.67
C ALA A 138 8.56 5.78 8.35
N LEU A 139 7.38 5.20 8.16
CA LEU A 139 6.20 5.57 8.93
C LEU A 139 6.26 4.85 10.28
N THR A 140 6.46 5.59 11.36
CA THR A 140 6.35 5.05 12.73
C THR A 140 4.97 5.31 13.32
N MET A 141 4.58 4.57 14.35
CA MET A 141 3.31 4.81 15.05
C MET A 141 3.24 6.21 15.65
N SER A 142 4.32 6.67 16.29
CA SER A 142 4.37 8.02 16.83
C SER A 142 4.28 9.10 15.74
N GLY A 143 4.94 8.89 14.60
CA GLY A 143 4.86 9.78 13.44
C GLY A 143 3.45 9.86 12.88
N LEU A 144 2.77 8.70 12.72
CA LEU A 144 1.37 8.63 12.30
C LEU A 144 0.47 9.48 13.20
N MET A 145 0.55 9.25 14.53
CA MET A 145 -0.31 9.96 15.48
C MET A 145 -0.09 11.48 15.44
N VAL A 146 1.16 11.91 15.39
CA VAL A 146 1.50 13.34 15.30
C VAL A 146 0.99 13.96 14.00
N GLU A 147 1.19 13.30 12.87
CA GLU A 147 0.75 13.80 11.56
C GLU A 147 -0.79 13.92 11.48
N GLN A 148 -1.51 12.91 11.94
CA GLN A 148 -2.96 12.92 11.88
C GLN A 148 -3.58 13.93 12.88
N ARG A 149 -3.03 14.09 14.07
CA ARG A 149 -3.46 15.13 15.02
C ARG A 149 -3.29 16.54 14.46
N LYS A 150 -2.20 16.82 13.75
CA LYS A 150 -2.02 18.12 13.07
C LYS A 150 -3.12 18.43 12.06
N ARG A 151 -3.78 17.38 11.54
CA ARG A 151 -4.92 17.47 10.61
C ARG A 151 -6.28 17.41 11.34
N GLY A 152 -6.30 17.46 12.68
CA GLY A 152 -7.52 17.36 13.51
C GLY A 152 -8.11 15.95 13.55
N ARG A 153 -7.28 14.91 13.38
CA ARG A 153 -7.72 13.52 13.31
C ARG A 153 -7.07 12.67 14.39
N GLU A 154 -7.87 12.03 15.24
CA GLU A 154 -7.41 11.06 16.22
C GLU A 154 -7.55 9.64 15.70
N ILE A 155 -6.45 8.96 15.40
CA ILE A 155 -6.49 7.54 15.02
C ILE A 155 -6.78 6.70 16.25
N ARG A 156 -7.89 5.96 16.23
CA ARG A 156 -8.32 5.09 17.32
C ARG A 156 -8.43 3.61 16.91
N MET A 157 -8.41 3.34 15.62
CA MET A 157 -8.35 1.97 15.11
C MET A 157 -7.33 1.88 13.98
N ILE A 158 -6.65 0.74 13.90
CA ILE A 158 -5.79 0.36 12.79
C ILE A 158 -6.32 -0.95 12.22
N ILE A 159 -6.57 -0.97 10.92
CA ILE A 159 -6.88 -2.19 10.18
C ILE A 159 -5.65 -2.62 9.40
N ASP A 160 -5.11 -3.77 9.77
CA ASP A 160 -3.91 -4.37 9.20
C ASP A 160 -4.30 -5.51 8.25
N LEU A 161 -4.03 -5.35 6.95
CA LEU A 161 -4.34 -6.32 5.90
C LEU A 161 -3.11 -7.14 5.48
N THR A 162 -2.01 -7.08 6.21
CA THR A 162 -0.80 -7.85 5.89
C THR A 162 -0.95 -9.33 6.23
N ASN A 163 -0.16 -10.18 5.60
CA ASN A 163 -0.15 -11.63 5.87
C ASN A 163 0.98 -12.03 6.84
N HIS A 164 1.62 -11.10 7.49
CA HIS A 164 2.70 -11.33 8.44
C HIS A 164 2.35 -10.81 9.83
N ASP A 165 3.21 -11.08 10.81
CA ASP A 165 3.06 -10.55 12.15
C ASP A 165 3.26 -9.03 12.17
N CYS A 166 2.68 -8.38 13.16
CA CYS A 166 2.78 -6.93 13.30
C CYS A 166 4.25 -6.46 13.43
N LEU A 167 4.60 -5.42 12.67
CA LEU A 167 5.96 -4.86 12.67
C LEU A 167 6.11 -3.66 13.60
N TYR A 168 5.05 -3.29 14.32
CA TYR A 168 4.96 -2.10 15.18
C TYR A 168 4.11 -2.35 16.44
N GLU A 169 3.94 -3.61 16.85
CA GLU A 169 3.00 -4.00 17.92
C GLU A 169 3.30 -3.33 19.24
N ASP A 170 4.58 -3.28 19.61
CA ASP A 170 5.06 -2.69 20.87
C ASP A 170 4.89 -1.15 20.93
N GLU A 171 4.59 -0.52 19.80
CA GLU A 171 4.44 0.94 19.68
C GLU A 171 2.97 1.38 19.48
N ILE A 172 2.02 0.46 19.52
CA ILE A 172 0.59 0.80 19.41
C ILE A 172 0.18 1.52 20.69
N PRO A 173 -0.29 2.79 20.62
CA PRO A 173 -0.66 3.53 21.82
C PRO A 173 -1.85 2.89 22.54
N SER A 174 -1.89 3.05 23.87
CA SER A 174 -3.07 2.68 24.64
C SER A 174 -4.31 3.43 24.12
N GLY A 175 -5.42 2.71 23.96
CA GLY A 175 -6.66 3.26 23.39
C GLY A 175 -6.73 3.26 21.87
N VAL A 176 -5.74 2.67 21.18
CA VAL A 176 -5.82 2.34 19.75
C VAL A 176 -6.03 0.85 19.58
N THR A 177 -7.11 0.45 18.91
CA THR A 177 -7.42 -0.95 18.63
C THR A 177 -6.81 -1.37 17.30
N ARG A 178 -6.10 -2.50 17.25
CA ARG A 178 -5.65 -3.12 15.98
C ARG A 178 -6.58 -4.29 15.61
N VAL A 179 -7.10 -4.26 14.39
CA VAL A 179 -7.84 -5.35 13.78
C VAL A 179 -7.00 -5.95 12.67
N HIS A 180 -6.63 -7.22 12.81
CA HIS A 180 -5.80 -7.92 11.83
C HIS A 180 -6.66 -8.85 10.97
N VAL A 181 -6.70 -8.56 9.67
CA VAL A 181 -7.35 -9.40 8.65
C VAL A 181 -6.29 -9.84 7.65
N ARG A 182 -5.76 -11.04 7.85
CA ARG A 182 -4.64 -11.56 7.03
C ARG A 182 -5.06 -11.76 5.58
N ASN A 183 -4.37 -11.08 4.68
CA ASN A 183 -4.56 -11.22 3.24
C ASN A 183 -3.23 -11.53 2.57
N VAL A 184 -3.22 -12.56 1.75
CA VAL A 184 -2.04 -12.95 0.97
C VAL A 184 -1.68 -11.83 -0.01
N ALA A 185 -0.38 -11.58 -0.19
CA ALA A 185 0.08 -10.61 -1.17
C ALA A 185 -0.39 -11.02 -2.58
N LYS A 186 -0.73 -10.05 -3.41
CA LYS A 186 -1.23 -10.19 -4.79
C LYS A 186 -2.60 -10.87 -4.95
N SER A 187 -3.17 -11.43 -3.92
CA SER A 187 -4.53 -11.97 -3.97
C SER A 187 -5.54 -10.91 -3.57
N THR A 188 -6.61 -10.81 -4.30
CA THR A 188 -7.74 -9.96 -3.93
C THR A 188 -8.38 -10.46 -2.64
N PRO A 189 -8.68 -9.58 -1.68
CA PRO A 189 -9.34 -9.96 -0.43
C PRO A 189 -10.67 -10.66 -0.69
N SER A 190 -10.89 -11.76 0.02
CA SER A 190 -12.13 -12.53 -0.11
C SER A 190 -13.35 -11.74 0.38
N ALA A 191 -14.55 -12.15 -0.03
CA ALA A 191 -15.78 -11.56 0.46
C ALA A 191 -15.92 -11.66 2.01
N ASN A 192 -15.33 -12.70 2.60
CA ASN A 192 -15.27 -12.83 4.06
C ASN A 192 -14.35 -11.81 4.70
N ASP A 193 -13.18 -11.54 4.11
CA ASP A 193 -12.24 -10.53 4.62
C ASP A 193 -12.83 -9.13 4.51
N VAL A 194 -13.46 -8.81 3.38
CA VAL A 194 -14.19 -7.54 3.19
C VAL A 194 -15.28 -7.39 4.25
N ARG A 195 -16.08 -8.43 4.50
CA ARG A 195 -17.11 -8.40 5.54
C ARG A 195 -16.52 -8.15 6.92
N ARG A 196 -15.46 -8.85 7.31
CA ARG A 196 -14.77 -8.64 8.60
C ARG A 196 -14.29 -7.21 8.78
N VAL A 197 -13.74 -6.60 7.73
CA VAL A 197 -13.34 -5.19 7.76
C VAL A 197 -14.56 -4.29 7.89
N SER A 198 -15.62 -4.51 7.11
CA SER A 198 -16.83 -3.71 7.17
C SER A 198 -17.52 -3.78 8.53
N GLU A 199 -17.51 -4.95 9.17
CA GLU A 199 -18.03 -5.14 10.53
C GLU A 199 -17.20 -4.36 11.57
N ALA A 200 -15.86 -4.41 11.45
CA ALA A 200 -14.96 -3.63 12.32
C ALA A 200 -15.19 -2.13 12.17
N VAL A 201 -15.30 -1.63 10.93
CA VAL A 201 -15.62 -0.22 10.65
C VAL A 201 -16.97 0.15 11.23
N LYS A 202 -18.02 -0.67 11.03
CA LYS A 202 -19.35 -0.42 11.55
C LYS A 202 -19.37 -0.36 13.08
N THR A 203 -18.69 -1.29 13.74
CA THR A 203 -18.57 -1.33 15.21
C THR A 203 -17.88 -0.08 15.73
N PHE A 204 -16.78 0.32 15.09
CA PHE A 204 -16.06 1.55 15.43
C PHE A 204 -16.97 2.78 15.29
N MET A 205 -17.63 2.92 14.15
CA MET A 205 -18.49 4.08 13.86
C MET A 205 -19.67 4.23 14.79
N ALA A 206 -20.14 3.15 15.43
CA ALA A 206 -21.24 3.18 16.39
C ALA A 206 -20.93 3.98 17.67
N THR A 207 -19.67 4.13 18.02
CA THR A 207 -19.21 4.80 19.26
C THR A 207 -18.16 5.89 19.02
N ALA A 208 -17.68 6.02 17.80
CA ALA A 208 -16.61 6.97 17.45
C ALA A 208 -17.09 8.42 17.53
N ARG A 209 -16.24 9.29 18.10
CA ARG A 209 -16.44 10.75 18.05
C ARG A 209 -16.14 11.27 16.65
N ASP A 210 -16.51 12.53 16.38
CA ASP A 210 -16.36 13.12 15.05
C ASP A 210 -14.90 13.31 14.62
N ASP A 211 -13.99 13.44 15.57
CA ASP A 211 -12.55 13.57 15.37
C ASP A 211 -11.80 12.22 15.31
N GLU A 212 -12.48 11.08 15.50
CA GLU A 212 -11.87 9.76 15.53
C GLU A 212 -11.91 9.08 14.15
N TYR A 213 -10.77 8.49 13.75
CA TYR A 213 -10.52 7.93 12.44
C TYR A 213 -9.90 6.53 12.52
N ILE A 214 -10.01 5.81 11.42
CA ILE A 214 -9.43 4.48 11.22
C ILE A 214 -8.28 4.60 10.23
N ALA A 215 -7.08 4.17 10.60
CA ALA A 215 -5.99 3.97 9.66
C ALA A 215 -6.05 2.54 9.10
N ILE A 216 -5.87 2.38 7.79
CA ILE A 216 -5.92 1.06 7.14
C ILE A 216 -4.74 0.88 6.21
N HIS A 217 -4.09 -0.29 6.29
CA HIS A 217 -2.90 -0.58 5.49
C HIS A 217 -2.79 -2.04 5.05
N CYS A 218 -2.04 -2.25 3.98
CA CYS A 218 -1.31 -3.45 3.63
C CYS A 218 0.18 -3.11 3.58
N ALA A 219 1.03 -3.72 2.77
CA ALA A 219 2.44 -3.32 2.69
C ALA A 219 2.62 -1.85 2.31
N TYR A 220 2.09 -1.42 1.15
CA TYR A 220 2.25 -0.05 0.63
C TYR A 220 0.98 0.81 0.70
N GLY A 221 -0.16 0.21 1.02
CA GLY A 221 -1.44 0.91 1.13
C GLY A 221 -2.14 1.22 -0.20
N PHE A 222 -1.90 0.42 -1.24
CA PHE A 222 -2.50 0.59 -2.56
C PHE A 222 -3.51 -0.51 -2.91
N ASN A 223 -3.06 -1.73 -3.23
CA ASN A 223 -3.91 -2.75 -3.84
C ASN A 223 -4.92 -3.38 -2.86
N ARG A 224 -4.47 -4.18 -1.89
CA ARG A 224 -5.36 -4.80 -0.87
C ARG A 224 -6.15 -3.76 -0.09
N THR A 225 -5.49 -2.66 0.29
CA THR A 225 -6.10 -1.52 1.00
C THR A 225 -7.17 -0.84 0.14
N GLY A 226 -6.85 -0.53 -1.10
CA GLY A 226 -7.79 0.12 -2.03
C GLY A 226 -8.99 -0.76 -2.33
N PHE A 227 -8.75 -2.05 -2.58
CA PHE A 227 -9.82 -3.01 -2.85
C PHE A 227 -10.84 -3.09 -1.71
N VAL A 228 -10.36 -3.26 -0.48
CA VAL A 228 -11.24 -3.37 0.70
C VAL A 228 -12.02 -2.07 0.95
N ILE A 229 -11.36 -0.91 0.80
CA ILE A 229 -12.01 0.40 0.93
C ILE A 229 -13.08 0.58 -0.16
N CYS A 230 -12.77 0.23 -1.41
CA CYS A 230 -13.74 0.32 -2.50
C CYS A 230 -14.93 -0.60 -2.28
N CYS A 231 -14.71 -1.85 -1.86
CA CYS A 231 -15.78 -2.76 -1.48
C CYS A 231 -16.68 -2.16 -0.37
N HIS A 232 -16.06 -1.61 0.67
CA HIS A 232 -16.79 -0.95 1.75
C HIS A 232 -17.66 0.22 1.26
N LEU A 233 -17.11 1.08 0.38
CA LEU A 233 -17.87 2.17 -0.23
C LEU A 233 -19.07 1.67 -1.04
N VAL A 234 -18.89 0.62 -1.84
CA VAL A 234 -19.97 0.04 -2.63
C VAL A 234 -21.04 -0.58 -1.73
N GLU A 235 -20.64 -1.33 -0.71
CA GLU A 235 -21.56 -2.09 0.14
C GLU A 235 -22.28 -1.24 1.19
N THR A 236 -21.62 -0.21 1.70
CA THR A 236 -22.11 0.59 2.83
C THR A 236 -22.60 1.97 2.41
N CYS A 237 -21.94 2.60 1.44
CA CYS A 237 -22.29 3.95 0.97
C CYS A 237 -23.09 3.94 -0.34
N GLY A 238 -23.34 2.76 -0.95
CA GLY A 238 -24.12 2.63 -2.17
C GLY A 238 -23.46 3.28 -3.41
N THR A 239 -22.13 3.47 -3.40
CA THR A 239 -21.43 4.01 -4.56
C THR A 239 -21.25 2.96 -5.66
N THR A 240 -21.03 3.40 -6.92
CA THR A 240 -20.59 2.45 -7.95
C THR A 240 -19.12 2.08 -7.74
N PRO A 241 -18.67 0.91 -8.23
CA PRO A 241 -17.25 0.51 -8.16
C PRO A 241 -16.31 1.55 -8.75
N GLU A 242 -16.67 2.15 -9.89
CA GLU A 242 -15.87 3.18 -10.57
C GLU A 242 -15.73 4.45 -9.73
N GLU A 243 -16.82 4.89 -9.07
CA GLU A 243 -16.76 6.04 -8.17
C GLU A 243 -15.95 5.72 -6.92
N ALA A 244 -16.09 4.51 -6.37
CA ALA A 244 -15.29 4.07 -5.25
C ALA A 244 -13.77 4.09 -5.59
N MET A 245 -13.38 3.59 -6.76
CA MET A 245 -12.00 3.65 -7.26
C MET A 245 -11.52 5.10 -7.42
N ARG A 246 -12.35 5.99 -7.96
CA ARG A 246 -11.99 7.42 -8.08
C ARG A 246 -11.77 8.08 -6.73
N ARG A 247 -12.65 7.83 -5.74
CA ARG A 247 -12.50 8.36 -4.37
C ARG A 247 -11.24 7.86 -3.72
N PHE A 248 -10.96 6.56 -3.85
CA PHE A 248 -9.73 5.98 -3.33
C PHE A 248 -8.49 6.58 -4.01
N ALA A 249 -8.47 6.69 -5.34
CA ALA A 249 -7.34 7.26 -6.08
C ALA A 249 -7.08 8.74 -5.73
N ARG A 250 -8.13 9.53 -5.44
CA ARG A 250 -7.95 10.90 -4.92
C ARG A 250 -7.32 10.92 -3.54
N ALA A 251 -7.72 10.01 -2.66
CA ALA A 251 -7.19 9.93 -1.31
C ALA A 251 -5.78 9.32 -1.24
N ARG A 252 -5.46 8.37 -2.12
CA ARG A 252 -4.19 7.66 -2.17
C ARG A 252 -3.69 7.51 -3.61
N PRO A 253 -3.15 8.58 -4.23
CA PRO A 253 -2.63 8.51 -5.59
C PRO A 253 -1.48 7.49 -5.74
N PRO A 254 -1.43 6.72 -6.83
CA PRO A 254 -2.32 6.74 -8.00
C PRO A 254 -3.60 5.90 -7.88
N GLY A 255 -3.93 5.31 -6.75
CA GLY A 255 -5.01 4.37 -6.55
C GLY A 255 -4.52 2.91 -6.50
N MET A 256 -5.37 1.95 -6.83
CA MET A 256 -4.97 0.55 -7.00
C MET A 256 -4.07 0.41 -8.22
N LYS A 257 -2.86 -0.13 -8.02
CA LYS A 257 -1.81 -0.21 -9.05
C LYS A 257 -1.98 -1.42 -9.97
N HIS A 258 -2.51 -2.53 -9.46
CA HIS A 258 -2.68 -3.77 -10.22
C HIS A 258 -4.08 -3.86 -10.83
N LEU A 259 -4.13 -4.10 -12.14
CA LEU A 259 -5.38 -4.15 -12.91
C LEU A 259 -6.32 -5.25 -12.40
N HIS A 260 -5.81 -6.44 -12.10
CA HIS A 260 -6.66 -7.54 -11.64
C HIS A 260 -7.45 -7.23 -10.35
N PHE A 261 -6.96 -6.32 -9.47
CA PHE A 261 -7.76 -5.83 -8.34
C PHE A 261 -8.92 -4.95 -8.79
N GLN A 262 -8.70 -4.15 -9.83
CA GLN A 262 -9.74 -3.28 -10.41
C GLN A 262 -10.79 -4.13 -11.14
N ASP A 263 -10.35 -5.09 -11.92
CA ASP A 263 -11.22 -6.01 -12.69
C ASP A 263 -12.08 -6.86 -11.75
N GLU A 264 -11.46 -7.48 -10.73
CA GLU A 264 -12.21 -8.24 -9.72
C GLU A 264 -13.25 -7.38 -8.99
N LEU A 265 -12.93 -6.12 -8.70
CA LEU A 265 -13.88 -5.20 -8.08
C LEU A 265 -15.09 -4.96 -8.99
N LEU A 266 -14.85 -4.69 -10.26
CA LEU A 266 -15.91 -4.48 -11.26
C LEU A 266 -16.75 -5.74 -11.42
N GLU A 267 -16.14 -6.91 -11.58
CA GLU A 267 -16.83 -8.19 -11.72
C GLU A 267 -17.68 -8.54 -10.49
N ARG A 268 -17.13 -8.34 -9.28
CA ARG A 268 -17.81 -8.63 -8.01
C ARG A 268 -19.13 -7.86 -7.86
N TYR A 269 -19.18 -6.65 -8.39
CA TYR A 269 -20.37 -5.80 -8.25
C TYR A 269 -21.16 -5.60 -9.55
N ALA A 270 -20.71 -6.11 -10.70
CA ALA A 270 -21.41 -6.01 -11.98
C ALA A 270 -22.85 -6.55 -11.93
N ARG A 271 -23.13 -7.53 -11.06
CA ARG A 271 -24.45 -8.16 -10.92
C ARG A 271 -25.40 -7.41 -9.99
N ARG A 272 -24.90 -6.49 -9.14
CA ARG A 272 -25.76 -5.75 -8.19
C ARG A 272 -26.54 -4.59 -8.84
N GLY A 273 -26.17 -4.15 -10.03
CA GLY A 273 -26.84 -3.06 -10.75
C GLY A 273 -27.99 -3.51 -11.67
N ARG A 274 -28.38 -4.80 -11.66
CA ARG A 274 -29.42 -5.35 -12.53
C ARG A 274 -30.72 -5.77 -11.81
N THR A 275 -30.89 -5.36 -10.54
CA THR A 275 -32.12 -5.62 -9.80
C THR A 275 -32.92 -4.35 -9.56
#